data_fc81ed382947915ffe8a13822ca5e12c
#
_entry.id   fc81ed382947915ffe8a13822ca5e12c
#
_cell.length_a   1.000
_cell.length_b   1.000
_cell.length_c   1.000
_cell.angle_alpha   90.00
_cell.angle_beta   90.00
_cell.angle_gamma   90.00
#
_symmetry.space_group_name_H-M   'P 1'
#
loop_
_entity.id
_entity.type
_entity.pdbx_description
1 polymer ?
#
loop_
_entity_poly.entity_id
_entity_poly.type
_entity_poly.pdbx_seq_one_letter_code
_entity_poly.pdbx_strand_id
1 'polypeptide(L)'
;MSHLMTPNPALLARVQRIAGQVAAIERSLAGGADCADLLHLVAATRGAIGGLMEKIVEEHLHAHVADPDLTPAARAEGARELMDAIRRYSK
;
A
#
# COMPACT_ATOMS: atom_id res chain seq x y z
N MET A 1 11.59 13.47 -8.47
CA MET A 1 10.38 13.08 -7.73
C MET A 1 10.03 11.63 -8.05
N SER A 2 9.86 10.83 -7.02
CA SER A 2 9.46 9.44 -7.21
C SER A 2 7.97 9.33 -7.43
N HIS A 3 7.57 8.59 -8.44
CA HIS A 3 6.17 8.32 -8.72
C HIS A 3 6.07 7.06 -9.57
N LEU A 4 4.91 6.49 -9.62
CA LEU A 4 4.64 5.38 -10.54
C LEU A 4 4.55 5.96 -11.94
N MET A 5 5.41 5.47 -12.83
CA MET A 5 5.54 6.01 -14.18
C MET A 5 4.39 5.64 -15.09
N THR A 6 3.76 4.51 -14.83
CA THR A 6 2.67 3.99 -15.65
C THR A 6 1.50 3.57 -14.77
N PRO A 7 0.29 3.60 -15.29
CA PRO A 7 -0.85 3.05 -14.57
C PRO A 7 -0.59 1.60 -14.19
N ASN A 8 -1.00 1.23 -12.98
CA ASN A 8 -0.84 -0.12 -12.48
C ASN A 8 -2.21 -0.70 -12.14
N PRO A 9 -2.83 -1.45 -13.07
CA PRO A 9 -4.17 -2.00 -12.85
C PRO A 9 -4.24 -2.93 -11.64
N ALA A 10 -3.17 -3.66 -11.35
CA ALA A 10 -3.15 -4.57 -10.20
C ALA A 10 -3.20 -3.80 -8.88
N LEU A 11 -2.46 -2.70 -8.77
CA LEU A 11 -2.52 -1.85 -7.59
C LEU A 11 -3.87 -1.16 -7.46
N LEU A 12 -4.40 -0.67 -8.58
CA LEU A 12 -5.73 -0.04 -8.58
C LEU A 12 -6.79 -1.02 -8.12
N ALA A 13 -6.76 -2.27 -8.59
CA ALA A 13 -7.71 -3.30 -8.17
C ALA A 13 -7.62 -3.56 -6.66
N ARG A 14 -6.41 -3.55 -6.09
CA ARG A 14 -6.23 -3.69 -4.64
C ARG A 14 -6.87 -2.53 -3.89
N VAL A 15 -6.68 -1.31 -4.35
CA VAL A 15 -7.26 -0.11 -3.74
C VAL A 15 -8.79 -0.17 -3.81
N GLN A 16 -9.34 -0.56 -4.94
CA GLN A 16 -10.80 -0.69 -5.10
C GLN A 16 -11.39 -1.72 -4.14
N ARG A 17 -10.68 -2.83 -3.92
CA ARG A 17 -11.09 -3.86 -2.96
C ARG A 17 -11.07 -3.30 -1.54
N ILE A 18 -10.02 -2.57 -1.19
CA ILE A 18 -9.90 -1.91 0.13
C ILE A 18 -11.02 -0.90 0.33
N ALA A 19 -11.34 -0.11 -0.70
CA ALA A 19 -12.44 0.85 -0.64
C ALA A 19 -13.76 0.15 -0.34
N GLY A 20 -14.00 -1.01 -0.96
CA GLY A 20 -15.17 -1.82 -0.68
C GLY A 20 -15.22 -2.34 0.76
N GLN A 21 -14.05 -2.73 1.30
CA GLN A 21 -13.95 -3.16 2.69
C GLN A 21 -14.22 -2.02 3.67
N VAL A 22 -13.70 -0.83 3.38
CA VAL A 22 -13.97 0.37 4.20
C VAL A 22 -15.45 0.71 4.18
N ALA A 23 -16.09 0.65 3.01
CA ALA A 23 -17.53 0.88 2.89
C ALA A 23 -18.33 -0.15 3.70
N ALA A 24 -17.87 -1.40 3.74
CA ALA A 24 -18.51 -2.44 4.55
C ALA A 24 -18.38 -2.14 6.05
N ILE A 25 -17.23 -1.64 6.49
CA ILE A 25 -17.03 -1.20 7.88
C ILE A 25 -18.04 -0.09 8.22
N GLU A 26 -18.16 0.89 7.33
CA GLU A 26 -19.09 2.00 7.52
C GLU A 26 -20.54 1.51 7.65
N ARG A 27 -20.96 0.61 6.76
CA ARG A 27 -22.33 0.03 6.82
C ARG A 27 -22.54 -0.76 8.10
N SER A 28 -21.54 -1.51 8.53
CA SER A 28 -21.62 -2.30 9.77
C SER A 28 -21.79 -1.40 10.99
N LEU A 29 -21.05 -0.32 11.06
CA LEU A 29 -21.16 0.64 12.16
C LEU A 29 -22.52 1.33 12.14
N ALA A 30 -23.00 1.73 10.98
CA ALA A 30 -24.29 2.40 10.83
C ALA A 30 -25.46 1.47 11.17
N GLY A 31 -25.33 0.19 10.90
CA GLY A 31 -26.37 -0.81 11.11
C GLY A 31 -26.36 -1.50 12.47
N GLY A 32 -25.42 -1.14 13.35
CA GLY A 32 -25.34 -1.77 14.67
C GLY A 32 -24.78 -3.19 14.64
N ALA A 33 -23.66 -3.36 13.93
CA ALA A 33 -23.04 -4.66 13.76
C ALA A 33 -22.58 -5.30 15.05
N ASP A 34 -22.49 -6.63 15.06
CA ASP A 34 -21.85 -7.36 16.14
C ASP A 34 -20.38 -6.97 16.26
N CYS A 35 -19.92 -6.76 17.49
CA CYS A 35 -18.57 -6.29 17.75
C CYS A 35 -17.50 -7.23 17.21
N ALA A 36 -17.69 -8.55 17.35
CA ALA A 36 -16.71 -9.53 16.86
C ALA A 36 -16.62 -9.51 15.33
N ASP A 37 -17.75 -9.40 14.65
CA ASP A 37 -17.78 -9.31 13.19
C ASP A 37 -17.07 -8.03 12.71
N LEU A 38 -17.29 -6.92 13.39
CA LEU A 38 -16.65 -5.67 13.07
C LEU A 38 -15.13 -5.77 13.25
N LEU A 39 -14.67 -6.40 14.33
CA LEU A 39 -13.25 -6.61 14.56
C LEU A 39 -12.59 -7.42 13.45
N HIS A 40 -13.25 -8.50 13.01
CA HIS A 40 -12.74 -9.31 11.91
C HIS A 40 -12.68 -8.53 10.62
N LEU A 41 -13.67 -7.71 10.34
CA LEU A 41 -13.73 -6.90 9.13
C LEU A 41 -12.61 -5.85 9.12
N VAL A 42 -12.37 -5.19 10.26
CA VAL A 42 -11.30 -4.21 10.39
C VAL A 42 -9.93 -4.89 10.27
N ALA A 43 -9.74 -6.05 10.88
CA ALA A 43 -8.49 -6.80 10.78
C ALA A 43 -8.18 -7.21 9.34
N ALA A 44 -9.20 -7.67 8.60
CA ALA A 44 -9.05 -8.03 7.20
C ALA A 44 -8.66 -6.82 6.34
N THR A 45 -9.29 -5.68 6.59
CA THR A 45 -9.00 -4.43 5.88
C THR A 45 -7.57 -3.96 6.17
N ARG A 46 -7.15 -4.02 7.42
CA ARG A 46 -5.78 -3.71 7.82
C ARG A 46 -4.77 -4.59 7.08
N GLY A 47 -5.04 -5.89 7.00
CA GLY A 47 -4.18 -6.82 6.27
C GLY A 47 -4.11 -6.49 4.78
N ALA A 48 -5.23 -6.11 4.18
CA ALA A 48 -5.26 -5.71 2.77
C ALA A 48 -4.44 -4.45 2.52
N ILE A 49 -4.48 -3.48 3.44
CA ILE A 49 -3.67 -2.26 3.35
C ILE A 49 -2.18 -2.61 3.47
N GLY A 50 -1.83 -3.54 4.37
CA GLY A 50 -0.46 -4.03 4.49
C GLY A 50 0.04 -4.67 3.20
N GLY A 51 -0.79 -5.47 2.54
CA GLY A 51 -0.45 -6.06 1.25
C GLY A 51 -0.27 -5.02 0.15
N LEU A 52 -1.08 -3.97 0.15
CA LEU A 52 -0.92 -2.84 -0.76
C LEU A 52 0.43 -2.16 -0.53
N MET A 53 0.78 -1.91 0.73
CA MET A 53 2.06 -1.30 1.09
C MET A 53 3.24 -2.11 0.54
N GLU A 54 3.22 -3.44 0.73
CA GLU A 54 4.26 -4.32 0.22
C GLU A 54 4.41 -4.21 -1.30
N LYS A 55 3.31 -4.16 -2.01
CA LYS A 55 3.34 -4.06 -3.48
C LYS A 55 3.89 -2.72 -3.93
N ILE A 56 3.55 -1.64 -3.24
CA ILE A 56 4.08 -0.31 -3.56
C ILE A 56 5.58 -0.26 -3.27
N VAL A 57 6.03 -0.86 -2.17
CA VAL A 57 7.46 -0.96 -1.85
C VAL A 57 8.21 -1.72 -2.95
N GLU A 58 7.66 -2.84 -3.42
CA GLU A 58 8.25 -3.60 -4.52
C GLU A 58 8.36 -2.76 -5.80
N GLU A 59 7.30 -2.04 -6.15
CA GLU A 59 7.31 -1.16 -7.32
C GLU A 59 8.37 -0.07 -7.20
N HIS A 60 8.48 0.54 -6.02
CA HIS A 60 9.48 1.56 -5.78
C HIS A 60 10.90 0.98 -5.93
N LEU A 61 11.13 -0.20 -5.36
CA LEU A 61 12.42 -0.88 -5.46
C LEU A 61 12.80 -1.13 -6.93
N HIS A 62 11.87 -1.68 -7.70
CA HIS A 62 12.15 -1.99 -9.11
C HIS A 62 12.37 -0.74 -9.95
N ALA A 63 11.55 0.28 -9.76
CA ALA A 63 11.59 1.48 -10.59
C ALA A 63 12.71 2.45 -10.21
N HIS A 64 13.02 2.53 -8.92
CA HIS A 64 13.88 3.61 -8.41
C HIS A 64 15.16 3.15 -7.74
N VAL A 65 15.41 1.85 -7.64
CA VAL A 65 16.64 1.30 -7.05
C VAL A 65 17.28 0.26 -7.96
N ALA A 66 16.52 -0.72 -8.39
CA ALA A 66 17.06 -1.89 -9.10
C ALA A 66 17.17 -1.70 -10.61
N ASP A 67 16.53 -0.70 -11.18
CA ASP A 67 16.57 -0.46 -12.62
C ASP A 67 18.01 -0.15 -13.03
N PRO A 68 18.60 -0.94 -13.96
CA PRO A 68 20.00 -0.74 -14.36
C PRO A 68 20.24 0.55 -15.14
N ASP A 69 19.19 1.17 -15.67
CA ASP A 69 19.30 2.43 -16.42
C ASP A 69 19.35 3.68 -15.55
N LEU A 70 19.21 3.53 -14.24
CA LEU A 70 19.27 4.65 -13.31
C LEU A 70 20.72 5.16 -13.20
N THR A 71 20.86 6.50 -13.10
CA THR A 71 22.14 7.09 -12.70
C THR A 71 22.45 6.71 -11.25
N PRO A 72 23.74 6.72 -10.86
CA PRO A 72 24.07 6.48 -9.44
C PRO A 72 23.37 7.44 -8.49
N ALA A 73 23.22 8.71 -8.85
CA ALA A 73 22.51 9.69 -8.03
C ALA A 73 21.03 9.37 -7.88
N ALA A 74 20.37 9.00 -8.98
CA ALA A 74 18.96 8.66 -8.95
C ALA A 74 18.72 7.39 -8.12
N ARG A 75 19.62 6.41 -8.24
CA ARG A 75 19.52 5.17 -7.46
C ARG A 75 19.70 5.44 -5.97
N ALA A 76 20.65 6.27 -5.60
CA ALA A 76 20.88 6.65 -4.21
C ALA A 76 19.65 7.35 -3.63
N GLU A 77 19.04 8.25 -4.41
CA GLU A 77 17.80 8.92 -4.00
C GLU A 77 16.66 7.93 -3.80
N GLY A 78 16.47 7.00 -4.74
CA GLY A 78 15.43 5.97 -4.63
C GLY A 78 15.62 5.08 -3.41
N ALA A 79 16.88 4.69 -3.14
CA ALA A 79 17.20 3.88 -1.97
C ALA A 79 16.90 4.65 -0.67
N ARG A 80 17.25 5.94 -0.63
CA ARG A 80 17.00 6.77 0.54
C ARG A 80 15.49 6.92 0.80
N GLU A 81 14.71 7.14 -0.23
CA GLU A 81 13.26 7.23 -0.11
C GLU A 81 12.65 5.94 0.43
N LEU A 82 13.15 4.79 -0.06
CA LEU A 82 12.67 3.48 0.40
C LEU A 82 13.01 3.26 1.87
N MET A 83 14.22 3.57 2.28
CA MET A 83 14.65 3.42 3.67
C MET A 83 13.85 4.33 4.60
N ASP A 84 13.56 5.56 4.16
CA ASP A 84 12.72 6.49 4.90
C ASP A 84 11.32 5.92 5.13
N ALA A 85 10.72 5.37 4.08
CA ALA A 85 9.39 4.77 4.17
C ALA A 85 9.39 3.58 5.13
N ILE A 86 10.39 2.71 5.02
CA ILE A 86 10.52 1.54 5.91
C ILE A 86 10.61 1.97 7.36
N ARG A 87 11.45 2.96 7.66
CA ARG A 87 11.62 3.43 9.05
C ARG A 87 10.36 4.04 9.62
N ARG A 88 9.60 4.78 8.80
CA ARG A 88 8.39 5.48 9.27
C ARG A 88 7.22 4.56 9.47
N TYR A 89 7.05 3.59 8.57
CA TYR A 89 5.76 2.89 8.45
C TYR A 89 5.83 1.40 8.74
N SER A 90 7.02 0.85 8.90
CA SER A 90 7.20 -0.58 9.15
C SER A 90 7.37 -0.83 10.65
N LYS A 91 6.26 -0.80 11.37
CA LYS A 91 6.26 -1.08 12.80
C LYS A 91 5.35 -2.23 13.14
#